data_abb27a97ec2d19f182384b5a3a4e56dc
#
_entry.id   abb27a97ec2d19f182384b5a3a4e56dc
#
_cell.length_a   1.000
_cell.length_b   1.000
_cell.length_c   1.000
_cell.angle_alpha   90.00
_cell.angle_beta   90.00
_cell.angle_gamma   90.00
#
_symmetry.space_group_name_H-M   'P 1'
#
loop_
_entity.id
_entity.type
_entity.pdbx_description
1 polymer ?
#
loop_
_entity_poly.entity_id
_entity_poly.type
_entity_poly.pdbx_seq_one_letter_code
_entity_poly.pdbx_strand_id
1 'polypeptide(L)'
;MLYSYFCVLSQKYKRGLLNKVFSNINGNIYPTVYLSEVADFLQGLTYSPSDVSVSGYLVLRSSNIQNGVLSFDDCVYVDKKVDESLQVKCDDVIMCVRNGSKYLVGKTALIPNNMAMTTWGAFMMIIRSKLNDTYIFHYLNSQMFFSQIFKDTGTATINQITKGILNECKLPLPPETARKQISKMLSSFDVKIQKAEKRLTALVKLKKAFLQQLFI
;
A
#
# COMPACT_ATOMS: atom_id res chain seq x y z
N MET A 1 -19.09 -3.46 -16.65
CA MET A 1 -18.07 -3.89 -17.62
C MET A 1 -17.03 -2.82 -17.91
N LEU A 2 -17.38 -1.60 -18.41
CA LEU A 2 -16.39 -0.53 -18.71
C LEU A 2 -15.58 -0.06 -17.49
N TYR A 3 -16.21 0.06 -16.32
CA TYR A 3 -15.53 0.47 -15.06
C TYR A 3 -14.45 -0.52 -14.65
N SER A 4 -14.77 -1.80 -14.61
CA SER A 4 -13.80 -2.85 -14.23
C SER A 4 -12.64 -2.91 -15.22
N TYR A 5 -12.92 -2.74 -16.52
CA TYR A 5 -11.89 -2.72 -17.55
C TYR A 5 -10.93 -1.52 -17.40
N PHE A 6 -11.46 -0.32 -17.12
CA PHE A 6 -10.63 0.87 -16.89
C PHE A 6 -9.75 0.72 -15.65
N CYS A 7 -10.28 0.24 -14.53
CA CYS A 7 -9.48 -0.01 -13.33
C CYS A 7 -8.35 -1.03 -13.58
N VAL A 8 -8.62 -2.10 -14.33
CA VAL A 8 -7.60 -3.09 -14.69
C VAL A 8 -6.52 -2.46 -15.58
N LEU A 9 -6.90 -1.65 -16.57
CA LEU A 9 -5.94 -0.98 -17.45
C LEU A 9 -5.08 0.03 -16.70
N SER A 10 -5.66 0.85 -15.84
CA SER A 10 -4.92 1.84 -15.05
C SER A 10 -3.90 1.19 -14.13
N GLN A 11 -4.28 0.09 -13.47
CA GLN A 11 -3.37 -0.69 -12.63
C GLN A 11 -2.26 -1.37 -13.45
N LYS A 12 -2.58 -1.91 -14.62
CA LYS A 12 -1.60 -2.49 -15.54
C LYS A 12 -0.59 -1.44 -16.03
N TYR A 13 -1.09 -0.25 -16.38
CA TYR A 13 -0.25 0.87 -16.81
C TYR A 13 0.69 1.33 -15.68
N LYS A 14 0.17 1.52 -14.47
CA LYS A 14 0.98 1.86 -13.28
C LYS A 14 2.08 0.83 -13.05
N ARG A 15 1.73 -0.45 -13.07
CA ARG A 15 2.70 -1.55 -12.90
C ARG A 15 3.78 -1.52 -13.98
N GLY A 16 3.41 -1.32 -15.23
CA GLY A 16 4.36 -1.18 -16.35
C GLY A 16 5.33 0.00 -16.16
N LEU A 17 4.83 1.14 -15.71
CA LEU A 17 5.65 2.32 -15.43
C LEU A 17 6.63 2.07 -14.27
N LEU A 18 6.15 1.51 -13.15
CA LEU A 18 6.99 1.12 -12.01
C LEU A 18 8.11 0.17 -12.45
N ASN A 19 7.75 -0.87 -13.20
CA ASN A 19 8.73 -1.84 -13.68
C ASN A 19 9.79 -1.19 -14.57
N LYS A 20 9.39 -0.32 -15.49
CA LYS A 20 10.32 0.41 -16.36
C LYS A 20 11.26 1.31 -15.55
N VAL A 21 10.74 2.03 -14.56
CA VAL A 21 11.55 2.90 -13.70
C VAL A 21 12.56 2.07 -12.91
N PHE A 22 12.11 1.03 -12.18
CA PHE A 22 12.99 0.23 -11.33
C PHE A 22 13.94 -0.67 -12.11
N SER A 23 13.60 -1.12 -13.33
CA SER A 23 14.56 -1.83 -14.18
C SER A 23 15.68 -0.92 -14.70
N ASN A 24 15.35 0.34 -15.05
CA ASN A 24 16.33 1.31 -15.55
C ASN A 24 17.30 1.80 -14.47
N ILE A 25 16.86 1.84 -13.20
CA ILE A 25 17.70 2.25 -12.06
C ILE A 25 18.35 1.07 -11.35
N ASN A 26 18.28 -0.13 -11.93
CA ASN A 26 18.88 -1.34 -11.36
C ASN A 26 20.36 -1.13 -11.07
N GLY A 27 20.88 -1.81 -10.05
CA GLY A 27 22.16 -1.68 -9.37
C GLY A 27 23.46 -1.44 -10.17
N ASN A 28 23.38 -1.37 -11.50
CA ASN A 28 24.51 -0.96 -12.36
C ASN A 28 24.73 0.56 -12.39
N ILE A 29 23.72 1.37 -12.00
CA ILE A 29 23.80 2.84 -12.03
C ILE A 29 23.92 3.41 -10.61
N TYR A 30 23.23 2.79 -9.65
CA TYR A 30 23.20 3.26 -8.27
C TYR A 30 23.53 2.14 -7.28
N PRO A 31 24.11 2.47 -6.10
CA PRO A 31 24.39 1.48 -5.07
C PRO A 31 23.10 0.78 -4.64
N THR A 32 23.23 -0.49 -4.34
CA THR A 32 22.13 -1.31 -3.82
C THR A 32 22.31 -1.46 -2.31
N VAL A 33 21.24 -1.19 -1.55
CA VAL A 33 21.20 -1.30 -0.09
C VAL A 33 20.13 -2.29 0.34
N TYR A 34 20.20 -2.78 1.58
CA TYR A 34 19.11 -3.55 2.17
C TYR A 34 17.96 -2.63 2.58
N LEU A 35 16.73 -3.12 2.44
CA LEU A 35 15.54 -2.34 2.82
C LEU A 35 15.57 -1.97 4.31
N SER A 36 16.13 -2.81 5.17
CA SER A 36 16.30 -2.56 6.61
C SER A 36 17.24 -1.39 6.95
N GLU A 37 18.14 -1.02 6.03
CA GLU A 37 19.01 0.14 6.23
C GLU A 37 18.23 1.46 6.12
N VAL A 38 17.18 1.48 5.29
CA VAL A 38 16.43 2.69 4.92
C VAL A 38 14.98 2.70 5.41
N ALA A 39 14.54 1.64 6.10
CA ALA A 39 13.19 1.56 6.70
C ALA A 39 13.16 0.71 7.97
N ASP A 40 12.21 1.01 8.84
CA ASP A 40 11.86 0.21 10.00
C ASP A 40 10.58 -0.57 9.74
N PHE A 41 10.47 -1.79 10.32
CA PHE A 41 9.33 -2.70 10.16
C PHE A 41 8.61 -2.86 11.49
N LEU A 42 7.40 -2.34 11.60
CA LEU A 42 6.62 -2.27 12.83
C LEU A 42 5.43 -3.23 12.76
N GLN A 43 5.42 -4.22 13.67
CA GLN A 43 4.33 -5.19 13.79
C GLN A 43 3.09 -4.52 14.37
N GLY A 44 1.90 -4.92 13.91
CA GLY A 44 0.63 -4.33 14.33
C GLY A 44 0.09 -4.84 15.66
N LEU A 45 -0.98 -4.17 16.11
CA LEU A 45 -1.69 -4.44 17.35
C LEU A 45 -2.41 -5.79 17.30
N THR A 46 -2.21 -6.60 18.34
CA THR A 46 -3.09 -7.73 18.62
C THR A 46 -4.22 -7.28 19.55
N TYR A 47 -5.45 -7.54 19.14
CA TYR A 47 -6.64 -7.22 19.92
C TYR A 47 -7.64 -8.38 19.85
N SER A 48 -8.50 -8.48 20.86
CA SER A 48 -9.55 -9.50 20.96
C SER A 48 -10.89 -8.94 20.49
N PRO A 49 -11.88 -9.80 20.18
CA PRO A 49 -13.24 -9.35 19.86
C PRO A 49 -13.86 -8.48 20.96
N SER A 50 -13.50 -8.68 22.22
CA SER A 50 -13.95 -7.87 23.37
C SER A 50 -13.39 -6.44 23.38
N ASP A 51 -12.27 -6.18 22.68
CA ASP A 51 -11.70 -4.84 22.56
C ASP A 51 -12.42 -4.00 21.48
N VAL A 52 -13.25 -4.64 20.63
CA VAL A 52 -13.94 -3.96 19.52
C VAL A 52 -15.05 -3.06 20.06
N SER A 53 -15.10 -1.84 19.59
CA SER A 53 -16.02 -0.78 20.02
C SER A 53 -16.55 0.01 18.83
N VAL A 54 -17.58 0.84 19.08
CA VAL A 54 -18.11 1.80 18.10
C VAL A 54 -17.25 3.05 17.96
N SER A 55 -16.30 3.26 18.87
CA SER A 55 -15.39 4.42 18.90
C SER A 55 -14.05 4.02 19.49
N GLY A 56 -13.06 4.90 19.42
CA GLY A 56 -11.71 4.66 19.93
C GLY A 56 -10.67 4.70 18.83
N TYR A 57 -9.64 3.83 18.91
CA TYR A 57 -8.61 3.76 17.89
C TYR A 57 -9.10 3.01 16.65
N LEU A 58 -9.01 3.62 15.47
CA LEU A 58 -9.22 2.96 14.20
C LEU A 58 -8.11 1.92 13.97
N VAL A 59 -8.46 0.66 13.70
CA VAL A 59 -7.52 -0.40 13.37
C VAL A 59 -7.53 -0.66 11.88
N LEU A 60 -6.46 -0.29 11.20
CA LEU A 60 -6.30 -0.56 9.77
C LEU A 60 -6.03 -2.03 9.52
N ARG A 61 -6.80 -2.63 8.62
CA ARG A 61 -6.77 -4.04 8.20
C ARG A 61 -6.60 -4.14 6.69
N SER A 62 -6.49 -5.36 6.16
CA SER A 62 -6.38 -5.61 4.72
C SER A 62 -7.59 -5.10 3.91
N SER A 63 -8.79 -5.06 4.51
CA SER A 63 -9.99 -4.47 3.92
C SER A 63 -9.86 -2.97 3.68
N ASN A 64 -9.05 -2.28 4.48
CA ASN A 64 -8.80 -0.84 4.33
C ASN A 64 -7.80 -0.49 3.22
N ILE A 65 -7.20 -1.48 2.54
CA ILE A 65 -6.32 -1.23 1.39
C ILE A 65 -7.05 -1.58 0.09
N GLN A 66 -7.40 -0.57 -0.69
CA GLN A 66 -8.09 -0.72 -1.97
C GLN A 66 -7.34 0.04 -3.07
N ASN A 67 -6.88 -0.66 -4.11
CA ASN A 67 -6.16 -0.08 -5.25
C ASN A 67 -4.94 0.79 -4.87
N GLY A 68 -4.23 0.43 -3.78
CA GLY A 68 -3.04 1.17 -3.32
C GLY A 68 -3.34 2.44 -2.52
N VAL A 69 -4.58 2.63 -2.10
CA VAL A 69 -5.02 3.73 -1.23
C VAL A 69 -5.84 3.20 -0.06
N LEU A 70 -6.01 4.02 0.98
CA LEU A 70 -6.88 3.68 2.10
C LEU A 70 -8.35 3.84 1.72
N SER A 71 -9.18 2.86 2.13
CA SER A 71 -10.64 2.91 2.11
C SER A 71 -11.15 2.77 3.54
N PHE A 72 -12.21 3.49 3.85
CA PHE A 72 -12.86 3.53 5.16
C PHE A 72 -14.30 2.98 5.12
N ASP A 73 -14.62 2.15 4.11
CA ASP A 73 -15.94 1.54 3.96
C ASP A 73 -16.20 0.42 5.00
N ASP A 74 -15.13 -0.17 5.53
CA ASP A 74 -15.16 -1.24 6.56
C ASP A 74 -14.16 -0.89 7.68
N CYS A 75 -14.61 -0.12 8.67
CA CYS A 75 -13.81 0.33 9.79
C CYS A 75 -14.06 -0.52 11.04
N VAL A 76 -12.98 -0.84 11.75
CA VAL A 76 -13.03 -1.43 13.10
C VAL A 76 -12.32 -0.50 14.05
N TYR A 77 -12.97 -0.23 15.18
CA TYR A 77 -12.41 0.56 16.26
C TYR A 77 -12.19 -0.31 17.47
N VAL A 78 -11.20 0.06 18.28
CA VAL A 78 -10.93 -0.61 19.56
C VAL A 78 -10.89 0.44 20.69
N ASP A 79 -11.56 0.11 21.79
CA ASP A 79 -11.48 0.87 23.06
C ASP A 79 -10.40 0.26 23.93
N LYS A 80 -9.16 0.53 23.56
CA LYS A 80 -7.97 0.01 24.22
C LYS A 80 -6.87 1.06 24.19
N LYS A 81 -6.09 1.18 25.25
CA LYS A 81 -4.90 2.04 25.25
C LYS A 81 -3.91 1.50 24.21
N VAL A 82 -3.62 2.32 23.21
CA VAL A 82 -2.64 2.04 22.15
C VAL A 82 -1.39 2.87 22.43
N ASP A 83 -0.25 2.20 22.53
CA ASP A 83 1.05 2.84 22.68
C ASP A 83 1.33 3.78 21.51
N GLU A 84 2.03 4.90 21.75
CA GLU A 84 2.37 5.87 20.71
C GLU A 84 3.22 5.24 19.59
N SER A 85 4.06 4.25 19.92
CA SER A 85 4.85 3.50 18.95
C SER A 85 4.00 2.70 17.95
N LEU A 86 2.76 2.37 18.34
CA LEU A 86 1.75 1.67 17.53
C LEU A 86 0.74 2.63 16.89
N GLN A 87 1.03 3.91 16.81
CA GLN A 87 0.24 4.87 16.05
C GLN A 87 0.89 5.16 14.70
N VAL A 88 0.07 5.25 13.66
CA VAL A 88 0.54 5.56 12.31
C VAL A 88 1.07 6.98 12.24
N LYS A 89 2.07 7.18 11.38
CA LYS A 89 2.63 8.51 11.07
C LYS A 89 2.42 8.82 9.59
N CYS A 90 2.49 10.10 9.26
CA CYS A 90 2.49 10.53 7.87
C CYS A 90 3.57 9.79 7.07
N ASP A 91 3.25 9.43 5.84
CA ASP A 91 4.12 8.72 4.89
C ASP A 91 4.58 7.32 5.34
N ASP A 92 4.05 6.78 6.44
CA ASP A 92 4.16 5.36 6.71
C ASP A 92 3.53 4.56 5.56
N VAL A 93 4.14 3.45 5.20
CA VAL A 93 3.55 2.49 4.26
C VAL A 93 2.92 1.35 5.06
N ILE A 94 1.61 1.24 5.01
CA ILE A 94 0.93 0.05 5.55
C ILE A 94 0.96 -1.08 4.51
N MET A 95 1.34 -2.28 4.94
CA MET A 95 1.37 -3.48 4.11
C MET A 95 0.56 -4.61 4.74
N CYS A 96 -0.25 -5.29 3.95
CA CYS A 96 -0.85 -6.57 4.34
C CYS A 96 0.23 -7.66 4.28
N VAL A 97 0.70 -8.13 5.43
CA VAL A 97 1.79 -9.11 5.50
C VAL A 97 1.30 -10.54 5.72
N ARG A 98 0.04 -10.72 6.16
CA ARG A 98 -0.58 -12.03 6.32
C ARG A 98 -2.06 -11.99 5.96
N ASN A 99 -2.50 -12.95 5.15
CA ASN A 99 -3.92 -13.11 4.80
C ASN A 99 -4.17 -14.55 4.33
N GLY A 100 -5.40 -15.04 4.51
CA GLY A 100 -5.83 -16.33 3.95
C GLY A 100 -5.82 -16.34 2.42
N SER A 101 -6.02 -15.17 1.79
CA SER A 101 -5.89 -15.00 0.34
C SER A 101 -4.51 -14.47 -0.03
N LYS A 102 -3.74 -15.24 -0.80
CA LYS A 102 -2.42 -14.85 -1.30
C LYS A 102 -2.44 -13.54 -2.11
N TYR A 103 -3.56 -13.23 -2.76
CA TYR A 103 -3.70 -12.00 -3.57
C TYR A 103 -3.77 -10.71 -2.74
N LEU A 104 -3.99 -10.84 -1.44
CA LEU A 104 -4.01 -9.71 -0.52
C LEU A 104 -2.65 -9.46 0.14
N VAL A 105 -1.79 -10.48 0.22
CA VAL A 105 -0.44 -10.35 0.78
C VAL A 105 0.42 -9.49 -0.12
N GLY A 106 1.10 -8.51 0.46
CA GLY A 106 1.91 -7.52 -0.25
C GLY A 106 1.15 -6.28 -0.73
N LYS A 107 -0.19 -6.21 -0.56
CA LYS A 107 -0.92 -4.95 -0.81
C LYS A 107 -0.43 -3.86 0.13
N THR A 108 -0.24 -2.66 -0.40
CA THR A 108 0.23 -1.50 0.35
C THR A 108 -0.64 -0.26 0.12
N ALA A 109 -0.62 0.65 1.09
CA ALA A 109 -1.10 2.01 0.94
C ALA A 109 -0.22 2.98 1.73
N LEU A 110 -0.15 4.25 1.31
CA LEU A 110 0.46 5.33 2.09
C LEU A 110 -0.52 5.83 3.14
N ILE A 111 -0.01 6.12 4.33
CA ILE A 111 -0.76 6.81 5.39
C ILE A 111 -0.76 8.32 5.08
N PRO A 112 -1.93 8.92 4.85
CA PRO A 112 -2.02 10.36 4.63
C PRO A 112 -1.80 11.14 5.94
N ASN A 113 -1.55 12.45 5.82
CA ASN A 113 -1.56 13.37 6.96
C ASN A 113 -2.90 13.29 7.72
N ASN A 114 -2.88 13.57 9.01
CA ASN A 114 -4.07 13.73 9.87
C ASN A 114 -4.83 12.44 10.21
N MET A 115 -4.12 11.34 10.44
CA MET A 115 -4.72 10.09 10.95
C MET A 115 -4.48 9.92 12.46
N ALA A 116 -5.01 10.86 13.27
CA ALA A 116 -5.00 10.71 14.72
C ALA A 116 -5.78 9.45 15.15
N MET A 117 -5.45 8.89 16.32
CA MET A 117 -6.10 7.72 16.92
C MET A 117 -6.23 6.55 15.92
N THR A 118 -5.15 6.28 15.16
CA THR A 118 -5.15 5.21 14.18
C THR A 118 -3.95 4.29 14.39
N THR A 119 -4.23 3.00 14.40
CA THR A 119 -3.27 1.90 14.52
C THR A 119 -3.48 0.88 13.40
N TRP A 120 -2.79 -0.25 13.42
CA TRP A 120 -2.94 -1.32 12.45
C TRP A 120 -2.95 -2.70 13.12
N GLY A 121 -3.68 -3.63 12.55
CA GLY A 121 -3.83 -4.97 13.10
C GLY A 121 -2.60 -5.86 12.90
N ALA A 122 -2.51 -6.95 13.66
CA ALA A 122 -1.37 -7.88 13.70
C ALA A 122 -1.03 -8.54 12.35
N PHE A 123 -1.98 -8.60 11.41
CA PHE A 123 -1.75 -9.11 10.05
C PHE A 123 -1.26 -8.04 9.06
N MET A 124 -1.08 -6.84 9.56
CA MET A 124 -0.51 -5.70 8.86
C MET A 124 0.87 -5.38 9.41
N MET A 125 1.65 -4.67 8.63
CA MET A 125 2.95 -4.13 9.05
C MET A 125 3.07 -2.71 8.55
N ILE A 126 3.60 -1.83 9.37
CA ILE A 126 4.05 -0.51 8.93
C ILE A 126 5.52 -0.61 8.52
N ILE A 127 5.79 -0.15 7.31
CA ILE A 127 7.14 0.10 6.82
C ILE A 127 7.37 1.61 6.93
N ARG A 128 8.14 2.03 7.92
CA ARG A 128 8.43 3.44 8.20
C ARG A 128 9.72 3.83 7.50
N SER A 129 9.61 4.65 6.48
CA SER A 129 10.76 5.13 5.72
C SER A 129 11.65 6.02 6.58
N LYS A 130 12.98 5.85 6.45
CA LYS A 130 13.99 6.78 6.95
C LYS A 130 14.36 7.84 5.89
N LEU A 131 13.74 7.74 4.71
CA LEU A 131 13.93 8.66 3.59
C LEU A 131 12.80 9.71 3.59
N ASN A 132 13.12 10.96 3.26
CA ASN A 132 12.15 12.06 3.21
C ASN A 132 11.43 12.11 1.84
N ASP A 133 10.94 10.96 1.37
CA ASP A 133 10.24 10.81 0.10
C ASP A 133 9.44 9.49 0.05
N THR A 134 8.60 9.33 -0.98
CA THR A 134 7.75 8.15 -1.16
C THR A 134 8.42 7.03 -1.98
N TYR A 135 9.74 7.06 -2.15
CA TYR A 135 10.46 6.11 -2.99
C TYR A 135 10.26 4.65 -2.54
N ILE A 136 10.32 4.40 -1.22
CA ILE A 136 10.09 3.06 -0.66
C ILE A 136 8.68 2.56 -0.99
N PHE A 137 7.65 3.39 -0.90
CA PHE A 137 6.29 3.00 -1.29
C PHE A 137 6.22 2.54 -2.74
N HIS A 138 6.87 3.26 -3.66
CA HIS A 138 6.90 2.88 -5.06
C HIS A 138 7.71 1.60 -5.31
N TYR A 139 8.85 1.44 -4.61
CA TYR A 139 9.64 0.21 -4.66
C TYR A 139 8.82 -1.00 -4.21
N LEU A 140 8.12 -0.92 -3.08
CA LEU A 140 7.27 -2.00 -2.56
C LEU A 140 6.11 -2.40 -3.49
N ASN A 141 5.76 -1.56 -4.47
CA ASN A 141 4.77 -1.84 -5.50
C ASN A 141 5.38 -2.28 -6.84
N SER A 142 6.71 -2.42 -6.93
CA SER A 142 7.42 -2.81 -8.15
C SER A 142 7.58 -4.33 -8.28
N GLN A 143 7.75 -4.81 -9.52
CA GLN A 143 8.10 -6.20 -9.78
C GLN A 143 9.45 -6.59 -9.14
N MET A 144 10.38 -5.63 -9.01
CA MET A 144 11.67 -5.85 -8.37
C MET A 144 11.50 -6.32 -6.91
N PHE A 145 10.62 -5.71 -6.16
CA PHE A 145 10.29 -6.14 -4.79
C PHE A 145 9.58 -7.49 -4.79
N PHE A 146 8.52 -7.63 -5.59
CA PHE A 146 7.75 -8.88 -5.65
C PHE A 146 8.59 -10.08 -6.08
N SER A 147 9.53 -9.92 -7.01
CA SER A 147 10.43 -11.01 -7.40
C SER A 147 11.37 -11.45 -6.28
N GLN A 148 11.71 -10.58 -5.35
CA GLN A 148 12.55 -10.94 -4.20
C GLN A 148 11.76 -11.69 -3.12
N ILE A 149 10.54 -11.24 -2.78
CA ILE A 149 9.73 -11.91 -1.76
C ILE A 149 9.14 -13.24 -2.22
N PHE A 150 9.03 -13.47 -3.54
CA PHE A 150 8.51 -14.72 -4.10
C PHE A 150 9.57 -15.65 -4.70
N LYS A 151 10.88 -15.35 -4.53
CA LYS A 151 11.98 -16.14 -5.12
C LYS A 151 11.97 -17.61 -4.74
N ASP A 152 11.69 -17.92 -3.48
CA ASP A 152 11.87 -19.25 -2.92
C ASP A 152 10.57 -20.08 -2.88
N THR A 153 9.52 -19.62 -3.54
CA THR A 153 8.21 -20.23 -3.37
C THR A 153 7.89 -21.34 -4.34
N GLY A 154 8.78 -21.80 -5.20
CA GLY A 154 8.53 -22.97 -6.06
C GLY A 154 7.04 -23.23 -6.32
N THR A 155 6.47 -24.23 -5.68
CA THR A 155 5.04 -24.52 -5.60
C THR A 155 4.38 -24.05 -4.30
N ALA A 156 5.14 -23.56 -3.31
CA ALA A 156 4.62 -23.13 -2.02
C ALA A 156 3.98 -21.73 -2.09
N THR A 157 2.81 -21.61 -1.52
CA THR A 157 2.06 -20.34 -1.46
C THR A 157 2.60 -19.50 -0.30
N ILE A 158 3.15 -18.31 -0.57
CA ILE A 158 3.46 -17.35 0.50
C ILE A 158 2.13 -16.79 1.06
N ASN A 159 1.83 -17.17 2.28
CA ASN A 159 0.70 -16.62 3.03
C ASN A 159 1.14 -15.53 4.01
N GLN A 160 2.44 -15.30 4.14
CA GLN A 160 3.00 -14.34 5.09
C GLN A 160 4.34 -13.75 4.63
N ILE A 161 4.47 -12.43 4.69
CA ILE A 161 5.74 -11.69 4.57
C ILE A 161 6.24 -11.41 6.00
N THR A 162 7.42 -11.92 6.33
CA THR A 162 8.03 -11.73 7.66
C THR A 162 9.03 -10.56 7.65
N LYS A 163 9.39 -10.05 8.83
CA LYS A 163 10.50 -9.08 8.96
C LYS A 163 11.80 -9.63 8.38
N GLY A 164 12.07 -10.93 8.54
CA GLY A 164 13.25 -11.59 7.98
C GLY A 164 13.30 -11.45 6.46
N ILE A 165 12.19 -11.74 5.76
CA ILE A 165 12.08 -11.57 4.31
C ILE A 165 12.33 -10.10 3.91
N LEU A 166 11.74 -9.14 4.62
CA LEU A 166 11.93 -7.72 4.32
C LEU A 166 13.36 -7.25 4.57
N ASN A 167 14.04 -7.78 5.60
CA ASN A 167 15.44 -7.48 5.87
C ASN A 167 16.38 -7.88 4.72
N GLU A 168 16.06 -8.97 4.02
CA GLU A 168 16.86 -9.49 2.90
C GLU A 168 16.55 -8.79 1.57
N CYS A 169 15.47 -8.03 1.50
CA CYS A 169 15.12 -7.29 0.28
C CYS A 169 16.13 -6.19 0.00
N LYS A 170 16.56 -6.10 -1.26
CA LYS A 170 17.53 -5.14 -1.76
C LYS A 170 16.91 -4.17 -2.74
N LEU A 171 17.23 -2.90 -2.62
CA LEU A 171 16.77 -1.87 -3.54
C LEU A 171 17.93 -0.97 -3.99
N PRO A 172 17.92 -0.50 -5.26
CA PRO A 172 18.83 0.53 -5.71
C PRO A 172 18.50 1.84 -4.98
N LEU A 173 19.52 2.55 -4.48
CA LEU A 173 19.36 3.80 -3.75
C LEU A 173 19.97 4.97 -4.53
N PRO A 174 19.19 5.64 -5.39
CA PRO A 174 19.63 6.87 -6.05
C PRO A 174 19.92 8.00 -5.04
N PRO A 175 20.74 9.01 -5.41
CA PRO A 175 20.88 10.24 -4.63
C PRO A 175 19.52 10.88 -4.33
N GLU A 176 19.42 11.61 -3.23
CA GLU A 176 18.17 12.17 -2.74
C GLU A 176 17.42 13.00 -3.78
N THR A 177 18.13 13.81 -4.56
CA THR A 177 17.53 14.63 -5.63
C THR A 177 16.85 13.78 -6.69
N ALA A 178 17.50 12.73 -7.17
CA ALA A 178 16.95 11.80 -8.16
C ALA A 178 15.76 11.00 -7.57
N ARG A 179 15.90 10.53 -6.32
CA ARG A 179 14.83 9.82 -5.60
C ARG A 179 13.57 10.67 -5.48
N LYS A 180 13.71 11.95 -5.04
CA LYS A 180 12.59 12.89 -4.93
C LYS A 180 11.91 13.16 -6.28
N GLN A 181 12.69 13.27 -7.36
CA GLN A 181 12.13 13.44 -8.71
C GLN A 181 11.33 12.19 -9.14
N ILE A 182 11.89 10.99 -8.94
CA ILE A 182 11.21 9.72 -9.22
C ILE A 182 9.92 9.61 -8.41
N SER A 183 9.99 9.86 -7.10
CA SER A 183 8.84 9.81 -6.20
C SER A 183 7.74 10.78 -6.61
N LYS A 184 8.10 12.03 -6.91
CA LYS A 184 7.16 13.06 -7.38
C LYS A 184 6.49 12.68 -8.69
N MET A 185 7.26 12.16 -9.64
CA MET A 185 6.73 11.70 -10.92
C MET A 185 5.73 10.56 -10.71
N LEU A 186 6.11 9.49 -10.00
CA LEU A 186 5.25 8.34 -9.77
C LEU A 186 3.99 8.70 -8.98
N SER A 187 4.12 9.50 -7.91
CA SER A 187 2.97 9.99 -7.13
C SER A 187 2.02 10.86 -7.97
N SER A 188 2.54 11.65 -8.93
CA SER A 188 1.69 12.42 -9.84
C SER A 188 0.82 11.53 -10.74
N PHE A 189 1.35 10.39 -11.17
CA PHE A 189 0.57 9.39 -11.91
C PHE A 189 -0.49 8.75 -11.04
N ASP A 190 -0.17 8.41 -9.77
CA ASP A 190 -1.15 7.86 -8.84
C ASP A 190 -2.33 8.81 -8.63
N VAL A 191 -2.06 10.10 -8.43
CA VAL A 191 -3.11 11.12 -8.30
C VAL A 191 -3.97 11.22 -9.57
N LYS A 192 -3.37 11.17 -10.76
CA LYS A 192 -4.12 11.19 -12.03
C LYS A 192 -5.02 9.97 -12.18
N ILE A 193 -4.50 8.77 -11.87
CA ILE A 193 -5.28 7.53 -11.92
C ILE A 193 -6.46 7.61 -10.95
N GLN A 194 -6.22 7.99 -9.69
CA GLN A 194 -7.27 8.12 -8.67
C GLN A 194 -8.36 9.13 -9.08
N LYS A 195 -7.97 10.28 -9.64
CA LYS A 195 -8.93 11.28 -10.15
C LYS A 195 -9.78 10.71 -11.30
N ALA A 196 -9.17 9.96 -12.20
CA ALA A 196 -9.89 9.33 -13.32
C ALA A 196 -10.85 8.24 -12.81
N GLU A 197 -10.44 7.39 -11.87
CA GLU A 197 -11.29 6.37 -11.25
C GLU A 197 -12.48 7.01 -10.50
N LYS A 198 -12.26 8.07 -9.72
CA LYS A 198 -13.33 8.81 -9.03
C LYS A 198 -14.34 9.42 -10.01
N ARG A 199 -13.87 10.04 -11.10
CA ARG A 199 -14.74 10.58 -12.14
C ARG A 199 -15.59 9.49 -12.81
N LEU A 200 -14.97 8.36 -13.14
CA LEU A 200 -15.67 7.23 -13.75
C LEU A 200 -16.73 6.65 -12.81
N THR A 201 -16.42 6.51 -11.52
CA THR A 201 -17.38 6.06 -10.50
C THR A 201 -18.59 7.02 -10.42
N ALA A 202 -18.35 8.33 -10.41
CA ALA A 202 -19.41 9.33 -10.39
C ALA A 202 -20.30 9.25 -11.65
N LEU A 203 -19.70 9.11 -12.83
CA LEU A 203 -20.44 8.97 -14.10
C LEU A 203 -21.29 7.69 -14.15
N VAL A 204 -20.76 6.57 -13.63
CA VAL A 204 -21.50 5.31 -13.53
C VAL A 204 -22.71 5.45 -12.59
N LYS A 205 -22.53 6.11 -11.44
CA LYS A 205 -23.64 6.40 -10.50
C LYS A 205 -24.70 7.30 -11.15
N LEU A 206 -24.28 8.35 -11.84
CA LEU A 206 -25.16 9.30 -12.53
C LEU A 206 -25.98 8.58 -13.64
N LYS A 207 -25.29 7.78 -14.48
CA LYS A 207 -25.97 6.94 -15.48
C LYS A 207 -27.03 6.06 -14.87
N LYS A 208 -26.71 5.38 -13.74
CA LYS A 208 -27.68 4.51 -13.04
C LYS A 208 -28.88 5.29 -12.54
N ALA A 209 -28.68 6.48 -11.97
CA ALA A 209 -29.76 7.35 -11.50
C ALA A 209 -30.68 7.79 -12.64
N PHE A 210 -30.13 8.24 -13.78
CA PHE A 210 -30.93 8.60 -14.94
C PHE A 210 -31.73 7.43 -15.51
N LEU A 211 -31.12 6.25 -15.61
CA LEU A 211 -31.85 5.06 -16.07
C LEU A 211 -33.02 4.71 -15.14
N GLN A 212 -32.84 4.86 -13.83
CA GLN A 212 -33.93 4.64 -12.85
C GLN A 212 -35.07 5.66 -13.01
N GLN A 213 -34.76 6.91 -13.37
CA GLN A 213 -35.78 7.97 -13.59
C GLN A 213 -36.51 7.83 -14.92
N LEU A 214 -35.87 7.23 -15.93
CA LEU A 214 -36.48 7.08 -17.26
C LEU A 214 -37.36 5.84 -17.40
N PHE A 215 -37.26 4.88 -16.49
CA PHE A 215 -37.99 3.61 -16.53
C PHE A 215 -38.93 3.41 -15.33
N ILE A 216 -39.30 4.51 -14.65
CA ILE A 216 -40.46 4.61 -13.76
C ILE A 216 -41.57 5.29 -14.54
#